data_e4b559989218b51d03d05154dffccca2
#
_entry.id   e4b559989218b51d03d05154dffccca2
#
_cell.length_a   1.000
_cell.length_b   1.000
_cell.length_c   1.000
_cell.angle_alpha   90.00
_cell.angle_beta   90.00
_cell.angle_gamma   90.00
#
_symmetry.space_group_name_H-M   'P 1'
#
loop_
_entity.id
_entity.type
_entity.pdbx_description
1 polymer ?
#
loop_
_entity_poly.entity_id
_entity_poly.type
_entity_poly.pdbx_seq_one_letter_code
_entity_poly.pdbx_strand_id
1 'polypeptide(L)'
;MELTGETKDWGRGMAEAFSMVKDQAPLVHMIANYVTASFCADVMAAMGARPLMAQAPEEMEEITGSADGLAVNLGQPSEEKYLACERALQTAGNLGLPAVLDPVGAGASGYRKKASASLCAASWPGRAWSGVLKGNSSEIHTVLTGAAAHSGVDSVGTFSHLEEEAAFLRDMREKGRNMVILETGAVDKLCWISESGGKDRIFRAAFGHEKSRRVNLVGTGCV
;
A
#
# COMPACT_ATOMS: atom_id res chain seq x y z
N MET A 1 9.26 -24.20 6.86
CA MET A 1 8.90 -22.78 6.82
C MET A 1 8.20 -22.47 8.15
N GLU A 2 9.00 -22.06 9.13
CA GLU A 2 8.48 -21.83 10.47
C GLU A 2 7.76 -20.50 10.51
N LEU A 3 6.49 -20.55 10.86
CA LEU A 3 5.77 -19.41 11.44
C LEU A 3 6.34 -19.21 12.85
N THR A 4 7.56 -18.71 12.97
CA THR A 4 8.16 -18.33 14.24
C THR A 4 7.72 -16.90 14.54
N GLY A 5 6.57 -16.78 15.11
CA GLY A 5 6.11 -15.60 15.81
C GLY A 5 5.14 -16.09 16.84
N GLU A 6 5.36 -15.73 18.10
CA GLU A 6 4.30 -15.71 19.11
C GLU A 6 3.02 -15.33 18.40
N THR A 7 1.94 -16.03 18.66
CA THR A 7 0.60 -15.63 18.24
C THR A 7 0.32 -14.27 18.88
N LYS A 8 0.88 -13.22 18.30
CA LYS A 8 0.51 -11.85 18.66
C LYS A 8 -0.99 -11.81 18.53
N ASP A 9 -1.64 -11.34 19.54
CA ASP A 9 -3.06 -11.09 19.53
C ASP A 9 -3.35 -9.96 18.52
N TRP A 10 -3.35 -10.33 17.24
CA TRP A 10 -3.62 -9.42 16.13
C TRP A 10 -4.96 -8.72 16.31
N GLY A 11 -5.95 -9.42 16.89
CA GLY A 11 -7.26 -8.85 17.17
C GLY A 11 -7.18 -7.66 18.12
N ARG A 12 -6.41 -7.79 19.19
CA ARG A 12 -6.20 -6.69 20.14
C ARG A 12 -5.43 -5.54 19.49
N GLY A 13 -4.33 -5.82 18.80
CA GLY A 13 -3.53 -4.78 18.12
C GLY A 13 -4.34 -4.02 17.09
N MET A 14 -5.20 -4.70 16.33
CA MET A 14 -6.12 -4.05 15.39
C MET A 14 -7.15 -3.17 16.11
N ALA A 15 -7.78 -3.68 17.17
CA ALA A 15 -8.76 -2.91 17.96
C ALA A 15 -8.12 -1.65 18.59
N GLU A 16 -6.90 -1.76 19.10
CA GLU A 16 -6.13 -0.62 19.60
C GLU A 16 -5.84 0.40 18.49
N ALA A 17 -5.40 -0.06 17.30
CA ALA A 17 -5.16 0.81 16.16
C ALA A 17 -6.43 1.55 15.72
N PHE A 18 -7.57 0.88 15.63
CA PHE A 18 -8.86 1.50 15.32
C PHE A 18 -9.27 2.54 16.38
N SER A 19 -9.07 2.24 17.66
CA SER A 19 -9.34 3.20 18.73
C SER A 19 -8.48 4.45 18.58
N MET A 20 -7.17 4.27 18.31
CA MET A 20 -6.25 5.39 18.09
C MET A 20 -6.66 6.27 16.91
N VAL A 21 -7.06 5.68 15.78
CA VAL A 21 -7.56 6.44 14.63
C VAL A 21 -8.77 7.27 15.01
N LYS A 22 -9.72 6.67 15.73
CA LYS A 22 -10.94 7.36 16.18
C LYS A 22 -10.64 8.50 17.15
N ASP A 23 -9.70 8.29 18.09
CA ASP A 23 -9.36 9.28 19.11
C ASP A 23 -8.53 10.44 18.57
N GLN A 24 -7.63 10.15 17.62
CA GLN A 24 -6.73 11.14 17.04
C GLN A 24 -7.32 11.87 15.83
N ALA A 25 -8.33 11.29 15.17
CA ALA A 25 -8.96 11.80 13.96
C ALA A 25 -7.92 12.30 12.93
N PRO A 26 -6.97 11.45 12.47
CA PRO A 26 -5.89 11.88 11.60
C PRO A 26 -6.40 12.42 10.28
N LEU A 27 -5.74 13.44 9.76
CA LEU A 27 -5.97 13.95 8.42
C LEU A 27 -5.24 13.03 7.43
N VAL A 28 -5.98 12.38 6.55
CA VAL A 28 -5.42 11.47 5.54
C VAL A 28 -5.60 12.09 4.15
N HIS A 29 -4.49 12.48 3.54
CA HIS A 29 -4.49 12.88 2.14
C HIS A 29 -4.63 11.65 1.25
N MET A 30 -5.61 11.64 0.36
CA MET A 30 -5.81 10.54 -0.58
C MET A 30 -5.90 11.02 -2.02
N ILE A 31 -4.98 10.53 -2.86
CA ILE A 31 -5.08 10.62 -4.32
C ILE A 31 -5.82 9.38 -4.81
N ALA A 32 -7.12 9.51 -5.01
CA ALA A 32 -8.03 8.41 -5.35
C ALA A 32 -8.20 8.21 -6.86
N ASN A 33 -8.90 7.16 -7.23
CA ASN A 33 -9.53 7.04 -8.55
C ASN A 33 -10.99 7.52 -8.47
N TYR A 34 -11.54 8.03 -9.57
CA TYR A 34 -12.88 8.62 -9.59
C TYR A 34 -14.01 7.64 -9.30
N VAL A 35 -13.80 6.34 -9.54
CA VAL A 35 -14.82 5.31 -9.33
C VAL A 35 -15.06 5.06 -7.84
N THR A 36 -14.01 5.19 -7.01
CA THR A 36 -14.07 4.81 -5.60
C THR A 36 -13.80 5.96 -4.64
N ALA A 37 -13.52 7.16 -5.14
CA ALA A 37 -13.14 8.32 -4.31
C ALA A 37 -14.14 8.60 -3.18
N SER A 38 -15.42 8.71 -3.50
CA SER A 38 -16.47 8.95 -2.49
C SER A 38 -16.53 7.83 -1.46
N PHE A 39 -16.53 6.57 -1.93
CA PHE A 39 -16.58 5.40 -1.06
C PHE A 39 -15.37 5.33 -0.12
N CYS A 40 -14.16 5.59 -0.62
CA CYS A 40 -12.96 5.65 0.22
C CYS A 40 -13.05 6.77 1.27
N ALA A 41 -13.54 7.94 0.88
CA ALA A 41 -13.73 9.05 1.82
C ALA A 41 -14.75 8.69 2.92
N ASP A 42 -15.87 8.08 2.54
CA ASP A 42 -16.92 7.66 3.48
C ASP A 42 -16.40 6.60 4.47
N VAL A 43 -15.62 5.63 3.99
CA VAL A 43 -15.02 4.59 4.86
C VAL A 43 -14.01 5.20 5.83
N MET A 44 -13.10 6.07 5.34
CA MET A 44 -12.14 6.77 6.21
C MET A 44 -12.85 7.59 7.28
N ALA A 45 -13.89 8.34 6.91
CA ALA A 45 -14.69 9.11 7.86
C ALA A 45 -15.42 8.23 8.88
N ALA A 46 -15.98 7.10 8.45
CA ALA A 46 -16.63 6.13 9.33
C ALA A 46 -15.65 5.48 10.33
N MET A 47 -14.38 5.34 9.93
CA MET A 47 -13.30 4.86 10.81
C MET A 47 -12.80 5.93 11.80
N GLY A 48 -13.22 7.18 11.64
CA GLY A 48 -12.81 8.30 12.50
C GLY A 48 -11.68 9.15 11.95
N ALA A 49 -11.15 8.86 10.76
CA ALA A 49 -10.17 9.71 10.08
C ALA A 49 -10.86 10.88 9.36
N ARG A 50 -10.08 11.89 9.01
CA ARG A 50 -10.52 13.03 8.21
C ARG A 50 -9.95 12.93 6.79
N PRO A 51 -10.74 12.50 5.79
CA PRO A 51 -10.26 12.38 4.42
C PRO A 51 -10.06 13.75 3.77
N LEU A 52 -8.94 13.94 3.08
CA LEU A 52 -8.62 15.08 2.26
C LEU A 52 -8.32 14.59 0.84
N MET A 53 -9.26 14.86 -0.09
CA MET A 53 -9.21 14.32 -1.46
C MET A 53 -8.69 15.42 -2.41
N ALA A 54 -7.37 15.53 -2.56
CA ALA A 54 -6.72 16.50 -3.44
C ALA A 54 -5.90 15.78 -4.52
N GLN A 55 -5.74 16.38 -5.70
CA GLN A 55 -5.10 15.71 -6.83
C GLN A 55 -4.36 16.65 -7.78
N ALA A 56 -4.46 17.97 -7.63
CA ALA A 56 -3.73 18.90 -8.48
C ALA A 56 -2.22 18.89 -8.12
N PRO A 57 -1.31 18.66 -9.08
CA PRO A 57 0.12 18.57 -8.79
C PRO A 57 0.69 19.81 -8.07
N GLU A 58 0.10 20.97 -8.30
CA GLU A 58 0.55 22.26 -7.77
C GLU A 58 0.36 22.39 -6.26
N GLU A 59 -0.61 21.67 -5.68
CA GLU A 59 -0.92 21.74 -4.26
C GLU A 59 -0.36 20.59 -3.43
N MET A 60 0.31 19.60 -4.05
CA MET A 60 0.69 18.36 -3.38
C MET A 60 1.63 18.56 -2.20
N GLU A 61 2.57 19.50 -2.30
CA GLU A 61 3.50 19.77 -1.22
C GLU A 61 2.79 20.35 0.01
N GLU A 62 1.89 21.31 -0.20
CA GLU A 62 1.13 21.95 0.88
C GLU A 62 0.11 20.98 1.50
N ILE A 63 -0.69 20.31 0.66
CA ILE A 63 -1.74 19.38 1.10
C ILE A 63 -1.15 18.16 1.81
N THR A 64 -0.18 17.49 1.20
CA THR A 64 0.47 16.33 1.83
C THR A 64 1.22 16.76 3.09
N GLY A 65 1.84 17.94 3.06
CA GLY A 65 2.57 18.49 4.20
C GLY A 65 1.72 18.80 5.43
N SER A 66 0.42 19.00 5.23
CA SER A 66 -0.56 19.23 6.31
C SER A 66 -1.21 17.95 6.83
N ALA A 67 -0.99 16.81 6.18
CA ALA A 67 -1.62 15.55 6.51
C ALA A 67 -0.80 14.73 7.53
N ASP A 68 -1.49 13.79 8.19
CA ASP A 68 -0.87 12.80 9.10
C ASP A 68 -0.50 11.49 8.37
N GLY A 69 -1.00 11.30 7.15
CA GLY A 69 -0.70 10.14 6.30
C GLY A 69 -1.17 10.34 4.86
N LEU A 70 -0.63 9.53 3.96
CA LEU A 70 -0.89 9.58 2.53
C LEU A 70 -1.41 8.25 1.99
N ALA A 71 -2.47 8.28 1.18
CA ALA A 71 -2.93 7.13 0.42
C ALA A 71 -2.93 7.46 -1.09
N VAL A 72 -2.28 6.63 -1.89
CA VAL A 72 -2.15 6.81 -3.35
C VAL A 72 -2.72 5.61 -4.07
N ASN A 73 -3.73 5.84 -4.91
CA ASN A 73 -4.32 4.82 -5.78
C ASN A 73 -4.09 5.18 -7.25
N LEU A 74 -3.39 4.32 -7.98
CA LEU A 74 -2.98 4.58 -9.38
C LEU A 74 -4.04 4.21 -10.42
N GLY A 75 -5.27 3.94 -10.01
CA GLY A 75 -6.40 3.75 -10.93
C GLY A 75 -6.68 4.99 -11.77
N GLN A 76 -7.13 4.82 -13.02
CA GLN A 76 -7.39 5.90 -13.98
C GLN A 76 -6.18 6.83 -14.17
N PRO A 77 -5.09 6.32 -14.71
CA PRO A 77 -3.84 7.04 -14.83
C PRO A 77 -3.89 8.19 -15.85
N SER A 78 -3.21 9.27 -15.53
CA SER A 78 -2.83 10.36 -16.44
C SER A 78 -1.44 10.86 -16.06
N GLU A 79 -0.78 11.61 -16.93
CA GLU A 79 0.52 12.20 -16.62
C GLU A 79 0.41 13.15 -15.42
N GLU A 80 -0.62 13.97 -15.39
CA GLU A 80 -0.92 14.89 -14.29
C GLU A 80 -1.09 14.16 -12.95
N LYS A 81 -1.89 13.08 -12.96
CA LYS A 81 -2.06 12.26 -11.76
C LYS A 81 -0.76 11.62 -11.28
N TYR A 82 0.06 11.11 -12.19
CA TYR A 82 1.35 10.54 -11.79
C TYR A 82 2.30 11.59 -11.24
N LEU A 83 2.31 12.80 -11.80
CA LEU A 83 3.08 13.92 -11.25
C LEU A 83 2.59 14.30 -9.86
N ALA A 84 1.28 14.34 -9.64
CA ALA A 84 0.71 14.55 -8.30
C ALA A 84 1.15 13.45 -7.32
N CYS A 85 1.03 12.18 -7.71
CA CYS A 85 1.45 11.05 -6.88
C CYS A 85 2.96 11.11 -6.54
N GLU A 86 3.80 11.46 -7.51
CA GLU A 86 5.24 11.62 -7.32
C GLU A 86 5.55 12.70 -6.29
N ARG A 87 4.98 13.89 -6.45
CA ARG A 87 5.18 15.02 -5.51
C ARG A 87 4.66 14.71 -4.12
N ALA A 88 3.48 14.12 -4.01
CA ALA A 88 2.91 13.72 -2.72
C ALA A 88 3.76 12.67 -1.99
N LEU A 89 4.22 11.61 -2.69
CA LEU A 89 5.10 10.60 -2.12
C LEU A 89 6.46 11.16 -1.73
N GLN A 90 7.01 12.09 -2.52
CA GLN A 90 8.24 12.79 -2.17
C GLN A 90 8.07 13.63 -0.90
N THR A 91 6.98 14.38 -0.79
CA THR A 91 6.66 15.17 0.41
C THR A 91 6.48 14.28 1.63
N ALA A 92 5.72 13.19 1.49
CA ALA A 92 5.55 12.21 2.56
C ALA A 92 6.90 11.62 3.01
N GLY A 93 7.77 11.27 2.07
CA GLY A 93 9.12 10.78 2.36
C GLY A 93 9.97 11.80 3.12
N ASN A 94 9.99 13.05 2.68
CA ASN A 94 10.75 14.12 3.31
C ASN A 94 10.30 14.40 4.76
N LEU A 95 9.01 14.28 5.01
CA LEU A 95 8.41 14.52 6.33
C LEU A 95 8.34 13.25 7.20
N GLY A 96 8.61 12.08 6.63
CA GLY A 96 8.50 10.79 7.33
C GLY A 96 7.05 10.37 7.58
N LEU A 97 6.11 10.83 6.77
CA LEU A 97 4.71 10.44 6.84
C LEU A 97 4.52 9.01 6.34
N PRO A 98 3.68 8.21 7.00
CA PRO A 98 3.32 6.90 6.48
C PRO A 98 2.52 7.02 5.18
N ALA A 99 2.81 6.15 4.22
CA ALA A 99 2.10 6.16 2.94
C ALA A 99 1.62 4.76 2.53
N VAL A 100 0.50 4.72 1.82
CA VAL A 100 0.00 3.51 1.13
C VAL A 100 0.03 3.77 -0.36
N LEU A 101 0.60 2.85 -1.13
CA LEU A 101 0.59 2.86 -2.59
C LEU A 101 -0.18 1.64 -3.10
N ASP A 102 -1.26 1.89 -3.84
CA ASP A 102 -2.07 0.87 -4.53
C ASP A 102 -1.86 1.00 -6.05
N PRO A 103 -1.05 0.12 -6.68
CA PRO A 103 -0.70 0.17 -8.09
C PRO A 103 -1.79 -0.44 -8.99
N VAL A 104 -3.03 -0.02 -8.82
CA VAL A 104 -4.20 -0.56 -9.52
C VAL A 104 -3.95 -0.77 -11.00
N GLY A 105 -4.08 -2.03 -11.44
CA GLY A 105 -3.94 -2.41 -12.84
C GLY A 105 -2.51 -2.25 -13.38
N ALA A 106 -1.47 -2.35 -12.56
CA ALA A 106 -0.06 -2.20 -12.96
C ALA A 106 0.32 -3.05 -14.19
N GLY A 107 -0.22 -4.26 -14.29
CA GLY A 107 0.03 -5.17 -15.42
C GLY A 107 -0.78 -4.88 -16.70
N ALA A 108 -1.78 -3.98 -16.65
CA ALA A 108 -2.73 -3.80 -17.75
C ALA A 108 -2.13 -3.05 -18.97
N SER A 109 -1.05 -2.30 -18.82
CA SER A 109 -0.36 -1.62 -19.91
C SER A 109 1.08 -1.29 -19.56
N GLY A 110 1.91 -1.09 -20.60
CA GLY A 110 3.30 -0.64 -20.43
C GLY A 110 3.41 0.71 -19.70
N TYR A 111 2.46 1.60 -19.94
CA TYR A 111 2.36 2.89 -19.25
C TYR A 111 2.16 2.73 -17.73
N ARG A 112 1.15 1.94 -17.31
CA ARG A 112 0.87 1.66 -15.91
C ARG A 112 2.03 0.96 -15.21
N LYS A 113 2.60 -0.05 -15.88
CA LYS A 113 3.75 -0.80 -15.37
C LYS A 113 4.93 0.12 -15.08
N LYS A 114 5.32 0.96 -16.06
CA LYS A 114 6.45 1.90 -15.91
C LYS A 114 6.22 2.87 -14.77
N ALA A 115 5.03 3.46 -14.67
CA ALA A 115 4.71 4.43 -13.65
C ALA A 115 4.64 3.81 -12.24
N SER A 116 4.00 2.64 -12.11
CA SER A 116 3.94 1.94 -10.81
C SER A 116 5.33 1.56 -10.32
N ALA A 117 6.19 1.03 -11.19
CA ALA A 117 7.56 0.70 -10.86
C ALA A 117 8.38 1.95 -10.49
N SER A 118 8.22 3.05 -11.24
CA SER A 118 8.90 4.31 -10.96
C SER A 118 8.51 4.87 -9.58
N LEU A 119 7.22 4.95 -9.27
CA LEU A 119 6.74 5.47 -7.99
C LEU A 119 7.13 4.57 -6.81
N CYS A 120 7.18 3.25 -7.02
CA CYS A 120 7.57 2.31 -5.98
C CYS A 120 9.08 2.32 -5.71
N ALA A 121 9.90 2.38 -6.78
CA ALA A 121 11.36 2.30 -6.69
C ALA A 121 12.05 3.66 -6.53
N ALA A 122 11.34 4.77 -6.71
CA ALA A 122 11.93 6.08 -6.85
C ALA A 122 12.85 6.44 -5.67
N SER A 123 14.10 6.71 -6.02
CA SER A 123 15.05 7.36 -5.13
C SER A 123 14.92 8.86 -5.38
N TRP A 124 14.09 9.54 -4.61
CA TRP A 124 14.02 10.99 -4.66
C TRP A 124 15.15 11.64 -3.85
N PRO A 125 15.57 12.86 -4.19
CA PRO A 125 16.41 13.65 -3.31
C PRO A 125 15.70 13.83 -1.97
N GLY A 126 16.33 13.43 -0.87
CA GLY A 126 15.72 13.45 0.45
C GLY A 126 15.36 12.06 0.97
N ARG A 127 14.44 12.01 1.92
CA ARG A 127 13.93 10.74 2.47
C ARG A 127 12.93 10.12 1.50
N ALA A 128 13.08 8.84 1.27
CA ALA A 128 12.09 8.09 0.53
C ALA A 128 10.91 7.71 1.44
N TRP A 129 9.71 7.64 0.85
CA TRP A 129 8.51 7.25 1.60
C TRP A 129 8.63 5.84 2.17
N SER A 130 7.98 5.62 3.30
CA SER A 130 7.85 4.33 3.96
C SER A 130 6.37 4.01 4.14
N GLY A 131 6.01 2.73 4.17
CA GLY A 131 4.62 2.33 4.39
C GLY A 131 4.23 1.04 3.71
N VAL A 132 3.09 1.02 3.03
CA VAL A 132 2.48 -0.19 2.49
C VAL A 132 2.39 -0.14 0.97
N LEU A 133 2.94 -1.15 0.31
CA LEU A 133 2.61 -1.49 -1.08
C LEU A 133 1.46 -2.49 -1.05
N LYS A 134 0.26 -2.06 -1.47
CA LYS A 134 -0.97 -2.86 -1.45
C LYS A 134 -1.45 -3.15 -2.86
N GLY A 135 -1.77 -4.40 -3.17
CA GLY A 135 -2.35 -4.76 -4.46
C GLY A 135 -2.77 -6.23 -4.49
N ASN A 136 -3.42 -6.67 -5.56
CA ASN A 136 -3.62 -8.09 -5.78
C ASN A 136 -2.33 -8.79 -6.24
N SER A 137 -2.32 -10.13 -6.28
CA SER A 137 -1.12 -10.91 -6.64
C SER A 137 -0.50 -10.50 -7.97
N SER A 138 -1.31 -10.21 -8.98
CA SER A 138 -0.84 -9.77 -10.30
C SER A 138 -0.20 -8.37 -10.26
N GLU A 139 -0.78 -7.45 -9.53
CA GLU A 139 -0.26 -6.09 -9.37
C GLU A 139 1.06 -6.09 -8.60
N ILE A 140 1.12 -6.81 -7.48
CA ILE A 140 2.34 -6.99 -6.68
C ILE A 140 3.44 -7.63 -7.54
N HIS A 141 3.16 -8.76 -8.22
CA HIS A 141 4.12 -9.39 -9.11
C HIS A 141 4.66 -8.42 -10.17
N THR A 142 3.78 -7.66 -10.81
CA THR A 142 4.18 -6.69 -11.85
C THR A 142 5.12 -5.62 -11.30
N VAL A 143 4.85 -5.10 -10.11
CA VAL A 143 5.71 -4.09 -9.48
C VAL A 143 7.06 -4.66 -9.08
N LEU A 144 7.07 -5.86 -8.50
CA LEU A 144 8.30 -6.49 -8.01
C LEU A 144 9.24 -6.94 -9.12
N THR A 145 8.70 -7.47 -10.22
CA THR A 145 9.50 -8.11 -11.29
C THR A 145 9.61 -7.26 -12.56
N GLY A 146 8.74 -6.28 -12.72
CA GLY A 146 8.59 -5.57 -13.99
C GLY A 146 7.98 -6.43 -15.11
N ALA A 147 7.58 -7.66 -14.85
CA ALA A 147 6.90 -8.53 -15.82
C ALA A 147 5.38 -8.40 -15.66
N ALA A 148 4.63 -8.43 -16.78
CA ALA A 148 3.19 -8.57 -16.70
C ALA A 148 2.86 -9.99 -16.22
N ALA A 149 2.09 -10.13 -15.14
CA ALA A 149 1.58 -11.43 -14.76
C ALA A 149 0.54 -11.86 -15.80
N HIS A 150 0.72 -13.02 -16.40
CA HIS A 150 -0.35 -13.66 -17.14
C HIS A 150 -1.45 -14.03 -16.14
N SER A 151 -2.68 -13.62 -16.45
CA SER A 151 -3.86 -13.89 -15.64
C SER A 151 -3.97 -15.40 -15.37
N GLY A 152 -3.96 -15.77 -14.11
CA GLY A 152 -4.28 -17.13 -13.69
C GLY A 152 -3.20 -17.69 -12.77
N VAL A 153 -3.52 -17.77 -11.59
CA VAL A 153 -3.47 -18.78 -10.54
C VAL A 153 -3.53 -18.04 -9.21
N ASP A 154 -4.75 -17.81 -8.75
CA ASP A 154 -5.01 -17.62 -7.32
C ASP A 154 -4.68 -18.95 -6.62
N SER A 155 -3.43 -19.14 -6.24
CA SER A 155 -3.06 -20.21 -5.33
C SER A 155 -3.57 -19.83 -3.95
N VAL A 156 -4.76 -20.31 -3.64
CA VAL A 156 -5.40 -20.10 -2.33
C VAL A 156 -4.44 -20.55 -1.23
N GLY A 157 -3.99 -19.59 -0.42
CA GLY A 157 -3.25 -19.86 0.81
C GLY A 157 -1.72 -19.97 0.71
N THR A 158 -1.11 -19.96 -0.48
CA THR A 158 0.34 -19.98 -0.66
C THR A 158 0.90 -18.61 -1.03
N PHE A 159 2.03 -18.22 -0.43
CA PHE A 159 2.79 -17.06 -0.87
C PHE A 159 3.43 -17.39 -2.22
N SER A 160 3.12 -16.59 -3.25
CA SER A 160 3.50 -16.88 -4.64
C SER A 160 4.81 -16.22 -5.08
N HIS A 161 5.27 -15.18 -4.38
CA HIS A 161 6.39 -14.31 -4.79
C HIS A 161 7.46 -14.16 -3.70
N LEU A 162 7.80 -15.27 -3.02
CA LEU A 162 8.63 -15.27 -1.82
C LEU A 162 10.03 -14.65 -2.00
N GLU A 163 10.66 -14.90 -3.15
CA GLU A 163 12.01 -14.43 -3.43
C GLU A 163 12.00 -12.96 -3.88
N GLU A 164 11.05 -12.61 -4.73
CA GLU A 164 10.87 -11.25 -5.23
C GLU A 164 10.46 -10.28 -4.12
N GLU A 165 9.53 -10.68 -3.24
CA GLU A 165 9.15 -9.93 -2.04
C GLU A 165 10.36 -9.71 -1.13
N ALA A 166 11.12 -10.77 -0.89
CA ALA A 166 12.30 -10.71 -0.04
C ALA A 166 13.38 -9.79 -0.62
N ALA A 167 13.63 -9.88 -1.92
CA ALA A 167 14.60 -9.05 -2.62
C ALA A 167 14.18 -7.57 -2.58
N PHE A 168 12.92 -7.29 -2.90
CA PHE A 168 12.35 -5.94 -2.85
C PHE A 168 12.46 -5.32 -1.45
N LEU A 169 12.02 -6.05 -0.43
CA LEU A 169 12.04 -5.54 0.94
C LEU A 169 13.46 -5.28 1.46
N ARG A 170 14.44 -6.10 1.08
CA ARG A 170 15.86 -5.87 1.41
C ARG A 170 16.39 -4.63 0.71
N ASP A 171 16.14 -4.49 -0.59
CA ASP A 171 16.53 -3.30 -1.35
C ASP A 171 15.91 -2.01 -0.76
N MET A 172 14.64 -2.07 -0.37
CA MET A 172 14.00 -0.95 0.31
C MET A 172 14.63 -0.66 1.67
N ARG A 173 14.95 -1.68 2.44
CA ARG A 173 15.59 -1.54 3.75
C ARG A 173 17.00 -0.94 3.65
N GLU A 174 17.80 -1.35 2.65
CA GLU A 174 19.11 -0.78 2.35
C GLU A 174 19.03 0.71 1.98
N LYS A 175 17.93 1.12 1.34
CA LYS A 175 17.62 2.53 1.04
C LYS A 175 17.02 3.30 2.22
N GLY A 176 16.99 2.72 3.42
CA GLY A 176 16.44 3.33 4.62
C GLY A 176 14.91 3.39 4.69
N ARG A 177 14.22 2.56 3.92
CA ARG A 177 12.75 2.49 3.86
C ARG A 177 12.20 1.32 4.66
N ASN A 178 11.12 1.56 5.40
CA ASN A 178 10.36 0.52 6.06
C ASN A 178 9.09 0.23 5.25
N MET A 179 9.14 -0.86 4.49
CA MET A 179 8.04 -1.25 3.61
C MET A 179 7.34 -2.51 4.12
N VAL A 180 6.03 -2.54 3.94
CA VAL A 180 5.18 -3.72 4.09
C VAL A 180 4.54 -4.00 2.74
N ILE A 181 4.52 -5.24 2.30
CA ILE A 181 3.74 -5.68 1.14
C ILE A 181 2.44 -6.27 1.68
N LEU A 182 1.30 -5.78 1.17
CA LEU A 182 -0.02 -6.33 1.42
C LEU A 182 -0.59 -6.87 0.09
N GLU A 183 -0.53 -8.17 -0.09
CA GLU A 183 -1.18 -8.85 -1.21
C GLU A 183 -2.63 -9.19 -0.82
N THR A 184 -3.60 -8.57 -1.50
CA THR A 184 -5.03 -8.78 -1.27
C THR A 184 -5.58 -9.90 -2.15
N GLY A 185 -6.50 -10.71 -1.61
CA GLY A 185 -7.08 -11.84 -2.34
C GLY A 185 -8.16 -12.58 -1.56
N ALA A 186 -8.34 -13.86 -1.84
CA ALA A 186 -9.19 -14.74 -1.03
C ALA A 186 -8.60 -14.96 0.37
N VAL A 187 -7.29 -14.84 0.46
CA VAL A 187 -6.52 -14.76 1.70
C VAL A 187 -5.59 -13.58 1.53
N ASP A 188 -5.67 -12.61 2.42
CA ASP A 188 -4.75 -11.47 2.43
C ASP A 188 -3.42 -11.88 3.05
N LYS A 189 -2.33 -11.42 2.45
CA LYS A 189 -0.98 -11.79 2.87
C LYS A 189 -0.15 -10.55 3.15
N LEU A 190 0.54 -10.56 4.27
CA LEU A 190 1.49 -9.51 4.66
C LEU A 190 2.92 -10.06 4.58
N CYS A 191 3.84 -9.25 4.07
CA CYS A 191 5.27 -9.52 4.09
C CYS A 191 6.03 -8.26 4.50
N TRP A 192 6.94 -8.36 5.47
CA TRP A 192 7.74 -7.22 5.94
C TRP A 192 9.09 -7.67 6.50
N ILE A 193 10.03 -6.70 6.66
CA ILE A 193 11.29 -6.91 7.38
C ILE A 193 11.19 -6.26 8.75
N SER A 194 11.66 -6.96 9.76
CA SER A 194 11.86 -6.42 11.11
C SER A 194 13.13 -6.97 11.72
N GLU A 195 13.74 -6.24 12.62
CA GLU A 195 14.90 -6.70 13.37
C GLU A 195 14.48 -7.71 14.44
N SER A 196 15.18 -8.83 14.47
CA SER A 196 14.99 -9.85 15.49
C SER A 196 16.33 -10.50 15.82
N GLY A 197 16.74 -10.39 17.09
CA GLY A 197 18.03 -10.89 17.56
C GLY A 197 19.24 -10.20 16.90
N GLY A 198 19.17 -8.90 16.65
CA GLY A 198 20.22 -8.10 16.04
C GLY A 198 20.41 -8.35 14.53
N LYS A 199 19.44 -8.97 13.87
CA LYS A 199 19.46 -9.23 12.42
C LYS A 199 18.10 -8.94 11.79
N ASP A 200 18.15 -8.41 10.58
CA ASP A 200 16.94 -8.23 9.76
C ASP A 200 16.39 -9.60 9.32
N ARG A 201 15.13 -9.85 9.63
CA ARG A 201 14.38 -11.05 9.25
C ARG A 201 13.13 -10.67 8.49
N ILE A 202 12.74 -11.54 7.56
CA ILE A 202 11.50 -11.41 6.81
C ILE A 202 10.41 -12.17 7.55
N PHE A 203 9.33 -11.45 7.83
CA PHE A 203 8.13 -11.96 8.46
C PHE A 203 6.99 -12.03 7.46
N ARG A 204 6.09 -12.96 7.66
CA ARG A 204 4.89 -13.14 6.85
C ARG A 204 3.70 -13.50 7.72
N ALA A 205 2.53 -12.97 7.34
CA ALA A 205 1.25 -13.34 7.94
C ALA A 205 0.21 -13.53 6.85
N ALA A 206 -0.78 -14.38 7.09
CA ALA A 206 -1.89 -14.59 6.18
C ALA A 206 -3.21 -14.55 6.95
N PHE A 207 -4.21 -13.88 6.39
CA PHE A 207 -5.52 -13.65 6.98
C PHE A 207 -6.59 -14.18 6.04
N GLY A 208 -7.23 -15.28 6.43
CA GLY A 208 -8.38 -15.83 5.71
C GLY A 208 -9.64 -15.03 6.05
N HIS A 209 -10.48 -14.82 5.06
CA HIS A 209 -11.79 -14.22 5.25
C HIS A 209 -12.82 -15.33 5.48
N GLU A 210 -13.66 -15.21 6.48
CA GLU A 210 -14.88 -16.01 6.53
C GLU A 210 -15.69 -15.75 5.23
N LYS A 211 -16.38 -16.80 4.74
CA LYS A 211 -17.24 -16.69 3.55
C LYS A 211 -18.35 -15.67 3.79
N SER A 212 -18.02 -14.40 3.79
CA SER A 212 -19.02 -13.33 3.74
C SER A 212 -19.71 -13.40 2.38
N ARG A 213 -21.01 -13.12 2.33
CA ARG A 213 -21.71 -12.88 1.08
C ARG A 213 -20.99 -11.71 0.39
N ARG A 214 -20.18 -12.03 -0.62
CA ARG A 214 -19.56 -10.98 -1.44
C ARG A 214 -20.70 -10.21 -2.10
N VAL A 215 -20.98 -9.05 -1.63
CA VAL A 215 -21.74 -8.07 -2.39
C VAL A 215 -20.81 -7.63 -3.51
N ASN A 216 -21.23 -7.80 -4.78
CA ASN A 216 -20.45 -7.37 -5.94
C ASN A 216 -20.44 -5.83 -6.00
N LEU A 217 -19.71 -5.20 -5.10
CA LEU A 217 -19.47 -3.77 -5.11
C LEU A 217 -18.16 -3.49 -5.84
N VAL A 218 -18.22 -2.57 -6.79
CA VAL A 218 -17.01 -2.08 -7.46
C VAL A 218 -16.17 -1.29 -6.46
N GLY A 219 -14.87 -1.58 -6.41
CA GLY A 219 -13.94 -0.81 -5.59
C GLY A 219 -13.65 -1.35 -4.20
N THR A 220 -14.20 -2.49 -3.80
CA THR A 220 -13.90 -3.12 -2.50
C THR A 220 -12.42 -3.48 -2.32
N GLY A 221 -11.67 -3.61 -3.41
CA GLY A 221 -10.22 -3.79 -3.38
C GLY A 221 -9.41 -2.48 -3.25
N CYS A 222 -10.06 -1.31 -3.34
CA CYS A 222 -9.39 0.00 -3.24
C CYS A 222 -9.51 0.63 -1.83
N VAL A 223 -10.31 0.03 -0.97
CA VAL A 223 -10.60 0.49 0.41
C VAL A 223 -9.77 -0.27 1.43
#